data_4041b594f66111ac6a4de3c1830e2815
#
_entry.id   4041b594f66111ac6a4de3c1830e2815
#
_cell.length_a   1.000
_cell.length_b   1.000
_cell.length_c   1.000
_cell.angle_alpha   90.00
_cell.angle_beta   90.00
_cell.angle_gamma   90.00
#
_symmetry.space_group_name_H-M   'P 1'
#
loop_
_entity.id
_entity.type
_entity.pdbx_description
1 polymer ?
#
loop_
_entity_poly.entity_id
_entity_poly.type
_entity_poly.pdbx_seq_one_letter_code
_entity_poly.pdbx_strand_id
1 'polypeptide(L)'
;ERYDLSMARIQEILTEETVPENYRDYFRKVTEFIIQCGEVLKAKEDGSLEQMTLEEGRTLNHKLYVDVLPENYETSYTNPAYAVKTLGEEYGKLLSYLYAEIRGDIIYAFEGRVLDLVIGNEALIEIYNLFEGETLPAAKEIKDVLYWSASDYCDVTLTYRVQEGVDPKLDFAKKIIMESDLSDLSYLYRFGAYISPEEEKTAAFLNSLPEEEIRKMADTYTDGYIRGFEVMGRDLSKKKTVSVRYPIGFERMVRQAVKNFESAGLSVIFCRSAVGSINRNPAGHSGYASSSPNRQYDYDHRYDSAVYMDKAFRDRKIGVLKTAYEQYKEDAAAYAGPAVIETFGEPGFEPVNKPEAWAFTEKQQNLYLEYRNLSMTVVNEYIPGDETSFTIIAFPVPAIGEQFTKIFKETIRINTLDYELYRDMQQKIIDVLDTAEYVEVIGK
;
A
#
# COMPACT_ATOMS: atom_id res chain seq x y z
N GLU A 1 -24.08 8.76 10.75
CA GLU A 1 -24.67 10.12 10.68
C GLU A 1 -23.77 11.06 9.84
N ARG A 2 -22.51 11.35 10.24
CA ARG A 2 -21.61 12.25 9.48
C ARG A 2 -21.36 11.75 8.04
N TYR A 3 -21.18 10.47 7.86
CA TYR A 3 -21.06 9.83 6.55
C TYR A 3 -22.34 10.00 5.73
N ASP A 4 -23.49 9.74 6.28
CA ASP A 4 -24.77 9.85 5.56
C ASP A 4 -25.04 11.28 5.10
N LEU A 5 -24.71 12.26 5.95
CA LEU A 5 -24.83 13.68 5.61
C LEU A 5 -23.87 14.07 4.47
N SER A 6 -22.61 13.62 4.53
CA SER A 6 -21.63 13.89 3.46
C SER A 6 -22.06 13.23 2.15
N MET A 7 -22.53 11.98 2.17
CA MET A 7 -23.03 11.27 0.97
C MET A 7 -24.28 11.92 0.38
N ALA A 8 -25.20 12.43 1.21
CA ALA A 8 -26.35 13.18 0.72
C ALA A 8 -25.92 14.45 -0.05
N ARG A 9 -24.94 15.20 0.49
CA ARG A 9 -24.40 16.38 -0.20
C ARG A 9 -23.65 15.99 -1.49
N ILE A 10 -22.88 14.91 -1.48
CA ILE A 10 -22.21 14.38 -2.68
C ILE A 10 -23.22 14.05 -3.78
N GLN A 11 -24.37 13.45 -3.45
CA GLN A 11 -25.43 13.17 -4.42
C GLN A 11 -26.07 14.43 -5.02
N GLU A 12 -26.21 15.50 -4.22
CA GLU A 12 -26.68 16.79 -4.71
C GLU A 12 -25.68 17.41 -5.69
N ILE A 13 -24.39 17.45 -5.35
CA ILE A 13 -23.31 17.98 -6.21
C ILE A 13 -23.29 17.31 -7.58
N LEU A 14 -23.60 16.03 -7.70
CA LEU A 14 -23.65 15.30 -8.94
C LEU A 14 -24.58 15.96 -10.00
N THR A 15 -25.67 16.55 -9.54
CA THR A 15 -26.73 17.10 -10.40
C THR A 15 -26.80 18.64 -10.42
N GLU A 16 -26.12 19.30 -9.50
CA GLU A 16 -26.09 20.76 -9.42
C GLU A 16 -25.32 21.41 -10.57
N GLU A 17 -25.72 22.63 -10.89
CA GLU A 17 -25.08 23.49 -11.88
C GLU A 17 -24.62 24.83 -11.31
N THR A 18 -24.42 24.88 -10.01
CA THR A 18 -24.08 26.07 -9.22
C THR A 18 -22.65 26.56 -9.47
N VAL A 19 -21.73 25.63 -9.79
CA VAL A 19 -20.34 25.98 -10.13
C VAL A 19 -20.20 26.34 -11.62
N PRO A 20 -19.16 27.12 -12.01
CA PRO A 20 -18.92 27.48 -13.41
C PRO A 20 -18.75 26.26 -14.32
N GLU A 21 -19.28 26.36 -15.54
CA GLU A 21 -19.42 25.22 -16.47
C GLU A 21 -18.14 24.42 -16.70
N ASN A 22 -16.99 25.10 -16.81
CA ASN A 22 -15.69 24.47 -17.06
C ASN A 22 -15.17 23.59 -15.89
N TYR A 23 -15.77 23.69 -14.69
CA TYR A 23 -15.41 22.85 -13.53
C TYR A 23 -16.44 21.76 -13.23
N ARG A 24 -17.64 21.83 -13.83
CA ARG A 24 -18.74 20.87 -13.56
C ARG A 24 -18.35 19.44 -13.86
N ASP A 25 -17.66 19.20 -14.99
CA ASP A 25 -17.26 17.86 -15.39
C ASP A 25 -16.29 17.23 -14.39
N TYR A 26 -15.33 18.01 -13.85
CA TYR A 26 -14.43 17.56 -12.79
C TYR A 26 -15.21 17.14 -11.54
N PHE A 27 -16.07 17.99 -11.01
CA PHE A 27 -16.81 17.68 -9.79
C PHE A 27 -17.76 16.51 -9.99
N ARG A 28 -18.45 16.39 -11.12
CA ARG A 28 -19.29 15.24 -11.45
C ARG A 28 -18.48 13.94 -11.48
N LYS A 29 -17.33 13.94 -12.12
CA LYS A 29 -16.42 12.78 -12.18
C LYS A 29 -16.00 12.31 -10.79
N VAL A 30 -15.59 13.23 -9.93
CA VAL A 30 -15.15 12.90 -8.58
C VAL A 30 -16.31 12.43 -7.71
N THR A 31 -17.47 13.07 -7.79
CA THR A 31 -18.67 12.64 -7.04
C THR A 31 -19.19 11.28 -7.52
N GLU A 32 -19.20 10.99 -8.83
CA GLU A 32 -19.51 9.65 -9.37
C GLU A 32 -18.59 8.58 -8.76
N PHE A 33 -17.31 8.88 -8.67
CA PHE A 33 -16.34 7.96 -8.08
C PHE A 33 -16.57 7.73 -6.58
N ILE A 34 -16.85 8.78 -5.81
CA ILE A 34 -17.21 8.67 -4.39
C ILE A 34 -18.47 7.81 -4.20
N ILE A 35 -19.48 8.01 -5.04
CA ILE A 35 -20.71 7.19 -5.00
C ILE A 35 -20.39 5.71 -5.27
N GLN A 36 -19.50 5.41 -6.21
CA GLN A 36 -19.05 4.03 -6.45
C GLN A 36 -18.35 3.43 -5.22
N CYS A 37 -17.52 4.19 -4.52
CA CYS A 37 -16.93 3.74 -3.24
C CYS A 37 -18.02 3.52 -2.17
N GLY A 38 -19.06 4.35 -2.13
CA GLY A 38 -20.22 4.16 -1.25
C GLY A 38 -21.00 2.88 -1.56
N GLU A 39 -21.15 2.53 -2.85
CA GLU A 39 -21.75 1.24 -3.28
C GLU A 39 -20.92 0.04 -2.77
N VAL A 40 -19.59 0.14 -2.82
CA VAL A 40 -18.68 -0.87 -2.30
C VAL A 40 -18.82 -1.03 -0.78
N LEU A 41 -18.84 0.09 -0.05
CA LEU A 41 -19.04 0.06 1.40
C LEU A 41 -20.35 -0.63 1.77
N LYS A 42 -21.44 -0.31 1.07
CA LYS A 42 -22.74 -0.95 1.27
C LYS A 42 -22.69 -2.45 0.98
N ALA A 43 -22.04 -2.86 -0.12
CA ALA A 43 -21.87 -4.26 -0.47
C ALA A 43 -21.02 -5.03 0.55
N LYS A 44 -20.06 -4.34 1.20
CA LYS A 44 -19.33 -4.91 2.34
C LYS A 44 -20.21 -5.08 3.56
N GLU A 45 -21.01 -4.09 3.90
CA GLU A 45 -21.88 -4.11 5.08
C GLU A 45 -22.98 -5.17 4.98
N ASP A 46 -23.54 -5.40 3.80
CA ASP A 46 -24.57 -6.42 3.55
C ASP A 46 -24.03 -7.81 3.21
N GLY A 47 -22.70 -7.96 3.11
CA GLY A 47 -22.03 -9.25 2.84
C GLY A 47 -22.08 -9.69 1.38
N SER A 48 -22.55 -8.87 0.45
CA SER A 48 -22.59 -9.21 -0.98
C SER A 48 -21.20 -9.20 -1.63
N LEU A 49 -20.26 -8.44 -1.08
CA LEU A 49 -18.87 -8.43 -1.53
C LEU A 49 -18.18 -9.79 -1.41
N GLU A 50 -18.45 -10.51 -0.34
CA GLU A 50 -17.90 -11.85 -0.09
C GLU A 50 -18.51 -12.93 -0.99
N GLN A 51 -19.65 -12.64 -1.61
CA GLN A 51 -20.38 -13.57 -2.47
C GLN A 51 -20.16 -13.34 -3.97
N MET A 52 -19.38 -12.32 -4.33
CA MET A 52 -19.09 -12.02 -5.74
C MET A 52 -18.42 -13.19 -6.43
N THR A 53 -18.91 -13.51 -7.62
CA THR A 53 -18.22 -14.39 -8.56
C THR A 53 -16.94 -13.73 -9.08
N LEU A 54 -16.03 -14.52 -9.65
CA LEU A 54 -14.82 -14.01 -10.28
C LEU A 54 -15.11 -12.93 -11.34
N GLU A 55 -16.14 -13.11 -12.16
CA GLU A 55 -16.49 -12.17 -13.20
C GLU A 55 -17.08 -10.86 -12.65
N GLU A 56 -17.88 -10.92 -11.61
CA GLU A 56 -18.37 -9.73 -10.89
C GLU A 56 -17.21 -8.99 -10.23
N GLY A 57 -16.27 -9.72 -9.61
CA GLY A 57 -15.05 -9.14 -9.04
C GLY A 57 -14.20 -8.40 -10.09
N ARG A 58 -13.97 -9.01 -11.26
CA ARG A 58 -13.27 -8.38 -12.39
C ARG A 58 -13.98 -7.12 -12.87
N THR A 59 -15.29 -7.19 -13.02
CA THR A 59 -16.12 -6.07 -13.48
C THR A 59 -16.05 -4.90 -12.50
N LEU A 60 -16.21 -5.16 -11.20
CA LEU A 60 -16.09 -4.13 -10.16
C LEU A 60 -14.69 -3.54 -10.12
N ASN A 61 -13.65 -4.37 -10.17
CA ASN A 61 -12.26 -3.91 -10.16
C ASN A 61 -11.96 -3.00 -11.37
N HIS A 62 -12.37 -3.43 -12.57
CA HIS A 62 -12.23 -2.59 -13.75
C HIS A 62 -12.99 -1.27 -13.60
N LYS A 63 -14.26 -1.28 -13.16
CA LYS A 63 -15.06 -0.07 -12.93
C LYS A 63 -14.35 0.93 -12.00
N LEU A 64 -13.74 0.45 -10.93
CA LEU A 64 -13.05 1.29 -9.93
C LEU A 64 -11.72 1.86 -10.43
N TYR A 65 -11.00 1.15 -11.29
CA TYR A 65 -9.65 1.53 -11.72
C TYR A 65 -9.56 2.06 -13.15
N VAL A 66 -10.62 1.94 -13.96
CA VAL A 66 -10.62 2.27 -15.39
C VAL A 66 -10.05 3.66 -15.73
N ASP A 67 -10.33 4.65 -14.88
CA ASP A 67 -9.91 6.05 -15.11
C ASP A 67 -8.38 6.25 -15.05
N VAL A 68 -7.67 5.43 -14.30
CA VAL A 68 -6.20 5.51 -14.17
C VAL A 68 -5.45 4.51 -15.04
N LEU A 69 -6.14 3.57 -15.69
CA LEU A 69 -5.49 2.63 -16.60
C LEU A 69 -4.77 3.35 -17.74
N PRO A 70 -3.65 2.83 -18.26
CA PRO A 70 -2.83 3.49 -19.26
C PRO A 70 -3.61 4.03 -20.46
N GLU A 71 -4.62 3.28 -20.93
CA GLU A 71 -5.46 3.63 -22.08
C GLU A 71 -6.40 4.83 -21.84
N ASN A 72 -6.71 5.15 -20.57
CA ASN A 72 -7.64 6.24 -20.22
C ASN A 72 -6.94 7.40 -19.50
N TYR A 73 -5.72 7.18 -19.01
CA TYR A 73 -5.01 8.12 -18.15
C TYR A 73 -4.76 9.49 -18.80
N GLU A 74 -4.57 9.53 -20.13
CA GLU A 74 -4.32 10.77 -20.86
C GLU A 74 -5.47 11.79 -20.75
N THR A 75 -6.68 11.35 -20.42
CA THR A 75 -7.87 12.20 -20.24
C THR A 75 -8.45 12.14 -18.83
N SER A 76 -7.72 11.55 -17.89
CA SER A 76 -8.11 11.52 -16.47
C SER A 76 -7.72 12.81 -15.76
N TYR A 77 -8.58 13.30 -14.88
CA TYR A 77 -8.25 14.44 -14.00
C TYR A 77 -7.18 14.10 -12.95
N THR A 78 -6.87 12.81 -12.75
CA THR A 78 -5.71 12.42 -11.97
C THR A 78 -4.39 12.56 -12.76
N ASN A 79 -4.43 12.79 -14.08
CA ASN A 79 -3.25 13.15 -14.85
C ASN A 79 -2.98 14.67 -14.69
N PRO A 80 -1.90 15.08 -14.02
CA PRO A 80 -1.65 16.49 -13.74
C PRO A 80 -1.61 17.37 -15.00
N ALA A 81 -1.05 16.85 -16.10
CA ALA A 81 -0.99 17.59 -17.36
C ALA A 81 -2.37 17.80 -17.97
N TYR A 82 -3.25 16.79 -17.93
CA TYR A 82 -4.62 16.94 -18.39
C TYR A 82 -5.42 17.88 -17.49
N ALA A 83 -5.31 17.74 -16.19
CA ALA A 83 -5.99 18.59 -15.23
C ALA A 83 -5.60 20.07 -15.39
N VAL A 84 -4.31 20.36 -15.53
CA VAL A 84 -3.83 21.74 -15.79
C VAL A 84 -4.32 22.27 -17.11
N LYS A 85 -4.28 21.46 -18.18
CA LYS A 85 -4.80 21.84 -19.50
C LYS A 85 -6.29 22.19 -19.48
N THR A 86 -7.08 21.46 -18.69
CA THR A 86 -8.55 21.56 -18.69
C THR A 86 -9.07 22.57 -17.67
N LEU A 87 -8.48 22.58 -16.46
CA LEU A 87 -8.95 23.37 -15.32
C LEU A 87 -8.10 24.64 -15.08
N GLY A 88 -7.06 24.85 -15.89
CA GLY A 88 -6.12 25.95 -15.74
C GLY A 88 -4.95 25.65 -14.80
N GLU A 89 -3.87 26.40 -14.96
CA GLU A 89 -2.62 26.20 -14.23
C GLU A 89 -2.80 26.38 -12.70
N GLU A 90 -3.67 27.29 -12.31
CA GLU A 90 -3.92 27.67 -10.93
C GLU A 90 -4.62 26.56 -10.14
N TYR A 91 -5.61 25.88 -10.73
CA TYR A 91 -6.44 24.87 -10.04
C TYR A 91 -6.07 23.45 -10.42
N GLY A 92 -5.60 23.22 -11.63
CA GLY A 92 -5.40 21.87 -12.17
C GLY A 92 -4.53 20.98 -11.31
N LYS A 93 -3.40 21.50 -10.78
CA LYS A 93 -2.53 20.76 -9.88
C LYS A 93 -3.20 20.38 -8.55
N LEU A 94 -3.95 21.32 -7.97
CA LEU A 94 -4.63 21.11 -6.68
C LEU A 94 -5.78 20.12 -6.80
N LEU A 95 -6.57 20.26 -7.85
CA LEU A 95 -7.72 19.38 -8.11
C LEU A 95 -7.28 17.97 -8.57
N SER A 96 -6.18 17.86 -9.33
CA SER A 96 -5.58 16.56 -9.65
C SER A 96 -5.10 15.84 -8.39
N TYR A 97 -4.44 16.53 -7.47
CA TYR A 97 -4.07 16.00 -6.18
C TYR A 97 -5.27 15.52 -5.38
N LEU A 98 -6.32 16.35 -5.25
CA LEU A 98 -7.53 15.98 -4.51
C LEU A 98 -8.15 14.69 -5.05
N TYR A 99 -8.29 14.59 -6.37
CA TYR A 99 -8.87 13.39 -6.97
C TYR A 99 -7.98 12.15 -6.74
N ALA A 100 -6.66 12.31 -6.84
CA ALA A 100 -5.73 11.21 -6.57
C ALA A 100 -5.80 10.73 -5.10
N GLU A 101 -6.00 11.63 -4.12
CA GLU A 101 -6.22 11.25 -2.72
C GLU A 101 -7.56 10.53 -2.53
N ILE A 102 -8.65 11.05 -3.12
CA ILE A 102 -9.99 10.43 -3.06
C ILE A 102 -9.98 9.03 -3.70
N ARG A 103 -9.10 8.75 -4.66
CA ARG A 103 -8.98 7.39 -5.20
C ARG A 103 -8.47 6.37 -4.18
N GLY A 104 -7.84 6.80 -3.11
CA GLY A 104 -7.53 5.98 -1.95
C GLY A 104 -8.77 5.42 -1.24
N ASP A 105 -9.93 6.04 -1.43
CA ASP A 105 -11.20 5.63 -0.83
C ASP A 105 -11.68 4.24 -1.26
N ILE A 106 -11.20 3.71 -2.40
CA ILE A 106 -11.43 2.31 -2.78
C ILE A 106 -11.05 1.39 -1.62
N ILE A 107 -9.84 1.55 -1.12
CA ILE A 107 -9.32 0.70 -0.04
C ILE A 107 -10.15 0.86 1.24
N TYR A 108 -10.48 2.10 1.59
CA TYR A 108 -11.24 2.40 2.79
C TYR A 108 -12.67 1.84 2.73
N ALA A 109 -13.30 1.84 1.54
CA ALA A 109 -14.61 1.24 1.34
C ALA A 109 -14.57 -0.29 1.55
N PHE A 110 -13.58 -0.99 0.99
CA PHE A 110 -13.41 -2.44 1.19
C PHE A 110 -13.08 -2.81 2.65
N GLU A 111 -12.33 -1.98 3.35
CA GLU A 111 -11.98 -2.19 4.76
C GLU A 111 -13.09 -1.73 5.73
N GLY A 112 -14.12 -1.01 5.26
CA GLY A 112 -15.18 -0.44 6.09
C GLY A 112 -14.70 0.74 6.95
N ARG A 113 -13.73 1.49 6.50
CA ARG A 113 -13.12 2.63 7.19
C ARG A 113 -13.91 3.92 6.91
N VAL A 114 -15.09 3.98 7.48
CA VAL A 114 -16.08 5.05 7.23
C VAL A 114 -15.54 6.45 7.52
N LEU A 115 -14.70 6.63 8.54
CA LEU A 115 -14.13 7.94 8.87
C LEU A 115 -13.18 8.45 7.77
N ASP A 116 -12.38 7.57 7.18
CA ASP A 116 -11.48 7.94 6.07
C ASP A 116 -12.29 8.40 4.84
N LEU A 117 -13.40 7.72 4.52
CA LEU A 117 -14.32 8.14 3.44
C LEU A 117 -14.94 9.52 3.73
N VAL A 118 -15.32 9.78 4.97
CA VAL A 118 -15.87 11.11 5.37
C VAL A 118 -14.83 12.21 5.15
N ILE A 119 -13.57 11.96 5.46
CA ILE A 119 -12.49 12.95 5.28
C ILE A 119 -12.36 13.34 3.80
N GLY A 120 -12.38 12.36 2.88
CA GLY A 120 -12.35 12.61 1.45
C GLY A 120 -13.58 13.37 0.96
N ASN A 121 -14.77 12.94 1.39
CA ASN A 121 -16.03 13.59 1.02
C ASN A 121 -16.08 15.06 1.47
N GLU A 122 -15.72 15.34 2.72
CA GLU A 122 -15.75 16.69 3.26
C GLU A 122 -14.73 17.61 2.60
N ALA A 123 -13.54 17.11 2.27
CA ALA A 123 -12.55 17.89 1.51
C ALA A 123 -13.09 18.29 0.13
N LEU A 124 -13.78 17.38 -0.58
CA LEU A 124 -14.41 17.69 -1.86
C LEU A 124 -15.56 18.69 -1.69
N ILE A 125 -16.43 18.48 -0.71
CA ILE A 125 -17.58 19.36 -0.45
C ILE A 125 -17.12 20.79 -0.14
N GLU A 126 -16.12 20.93 0.72
CA GLU A 126 -15.57 22.24 1.11
C GLU A 126 -14.98 22.96 -0.10
N ILE A 127 -14.23 22.26 -0.94
CA ILE A 127 -13.66 22.85 -2.17
C ILE A 127 -14.79 23.18 -3.16
N TYR A 128 -15.79 22.32 -3.33
CA TYR A 128 -16.94 22.60 -4.18
C TYR A 128 -17.64 23.89 -3.77
N ASN A 129 -17.92 24.07 -2.47
CA ASN A 129 -18.57 25.27 -1.93
C ASN A 129 -17.78 26.56 -2.23
N LEU A 130 -16.42 26.49 -2.29
CA LEU A 130 -15.62 27.64 -2.72
C LEU A 130 -15.89 28.05 -4.17
N PHE A 131 -16.20 27.08 -5.04
CA PHE A 131 -16.53 27.35 -6.46
C PHE A 131 -17.98 27.81 -6.68
N GLU A 132 -18.88 27.68 -5.70
CA GLU A 132 -20.26 28.19 -5.75
C GLU A 132 -20.34 29.71 -5.51
N GLY A 133 -19.23 30.35 -5.12
CA GLY A 133 -19.19 31.80 -4.86
C GLY A 133 -19.43 32.66 -6.13
N GLU A 134 -19.73 33.94 -5.92
CA GLU A 134 -19.87 34.92 -7.00
C GLU A 134 -18.60 35.10 -7.85
N THR A 135 -17.43 34.79 -7.24
CA THR A 135 -16.12 34.84 -7.89
C THR A 135 -15.40 33.52 -7.65
N LEU A 136 -14.53 33.13 -8.59
CA LEU A 136 -13.66 31.97 -8.40
C LEU A 136 -12.80 32.13 -7.13
N PRO A 137 -12.57 31.05 -6.37
CA PRO A 137 -11.69 31.09 -5.20
C PRO A 137 -10.25 31.40 -5.60
N ALA A 138 -9.49 32.03 -4.71
CA ALA A 138 -8.04 32.06 -4.91
C ALA A 138 -7.47 30.64 -4.71
N ALA A 139 -6.45 30.25 -5.51
CA ALA A 139 -5.81 28.93 -5.36
C ALA A 139 -5.31 28.65 -3.94
N LYS A 140 -4.95 29.74 -3.21
CA LYS A 140 -4.57 29.63 -1.80
C LYS A 140 -5.70 29.07 -0.93
N GLU A 141 -6.95 29.45 -1.17
CA GLU A 141 -8.10 28.98 -0.37
C GLU A 141 -8.29 27.48 -0.55
N ILE A 142 -8.18 26.97 -1.78
CA ILE A 142 -8.21 25.52 -2.06
C ILE A 142 -7.03 24.84 -1.37
N LYS A 143 -5.84 25.41 -1.48
CA LYS A 143 -4.65 24.85 -0.84
C LYS A 143 -4.76 24.82 0.69
N ASP A 144 -5.38 25.85 1.28
CA ASP A 144 -5.62 25.91 2.73
C ASP A 144 -6.59 24.79 3.16
N VAL A 145 -7.66 24.50 2.40
CA VAL A 145 -8.56 23.35 2.67
C VAL A 145 -7.77 22.04 2.65
N LEU A 146 -6.96 21.81 1.61
CA LEU A 146 -6.15 20.60 1.48
C LEU A 146 -5.11 20.47 2.59
N TYR A 147 -4.50 21.58 2.99
CA TYR A 147 -3.54 21.62 4.10
C TYR A 147 -4.21 21.26 5.42
N TRP A 148 -5.34 21.91 5.74
CA TRP A 148 -6.03 21.68 7.00
C TRP A 148 -6.66 20.30 7.05
N SER A 149 -7.21 19.79 5.95
CA SER A 149 -7.68 18.41 5.86
C SER A 149 -6.55 17.41 6.20
N ALA A 150 -5.37 17.57 5.59
CA ALA A 150 -4.23 16.72 5.91
C ALA A 150 -3.73 16.89 7.35
N SER A 151 -3.70 18.13 7.86
CA SER A 151 -3.19 18.45 9.19
C SER A 151 -4.15 18.02 10.31
N ASP A 152 -5.44 18.30 10.18
CA ASP A 152 -6.42 18.04 11.23
C ASP A 152 -6.72 16.55 11.39
N TYR A 153 -6.67 15.78 10.28
CA TYR A 153 -6.86 14.34 10.31
C TYR A 153 -5.55 13.53 10.33
N CYS A 154 -4.41 14.21 10.50
CA CYS A 154 -3.11 13.56 10.61
C CYS A 154 -3.06 12.52 11.75
N ASP A 155 -3.71 12.82 12.88
CA ASP A 155 -3.80 11.91 14.03
C ASP A 155 -4.59 10.65 13.70
N VAL A 156 -5.72 10.75 13.01
CA VAL A 156 -6.52 9.60 12.56
C VAL A 156 -5.67 8.70 11.66
N THR A 157 -5.10 9.28 10.61
CA THR A 157 -4.37 8.57 9.55
C THR A 157 -3.08 7.91 10.06
N LEU A 158 -2.29 8.63 10.88
CA LEU A 158 -1.03 8.09 11.41
C LEU A 158 -1.25 7.11 12.56
N THR A 159 -2.23 7.34 13.44
CA THR A 159 -2.52 6.40 14.53
C THR A 159 -2.99 5.06 13.97
N TYR A 160 -3.88 5.08 12.97
CA TYR A 160 -4.28 3.86 12.28
C TYR A 160 -3.09 3.16 11.63
N ARG A 161 -2.18 3.92 11.00
CA ARG A 161 -0.98 3.34 10.36
C ARG A 161 -0.05 2.66 11.37
N VAL A 162 0.13 3.25 12.56
CA VAL A 162 0.89 2.61 13.65
C VAL A 162 0.18 1.35 14.13
N GLN A 163 -1.13 1.46 14.41
CA GLN A 163 -1.94 0.32 14.84
C GLN A 163 -1.84 -0.84 13.83
N GLU A 164 -2.05 -0.57 12.55
CA GLU A 164 -1.98 -1.56 11.47
C GLU A 164 -0.61 -2.27 11.40
N GLY A 165 0.44 -1.59 11.81
CA GLY A 165 1.81 -2.12 11.84
C GLY A 165 2.14 -3.00 13.03
N VAL A 166 1.38 -2.93 14.12
CA VAL A 166 1.73 -3.61 15.39
C VAL A 166 0.59 -4.39 16.05
N ASP A 167 -0.69 -4.06 15.76
CA ASP A 167 -1.87 -4.67 16.39
C ASP A 167 -2.44 -5.81 15.54
N PRO A 168 -2.33 -7.08 15.98
CA PRO A 168 -2.85 -8.23 15.23
C PRO A 168 -4.39 -8.33 15.22
N LYS A 169 -5.10 -7.43 15.90
CA LYS A 169 -6.57 -7.38 15.90
C LYS A 169 -7.13 -6.77 14.63
N LEU A 170 -6.33 -6.02 13.87
CA LEU A 170 -6.70 -5.57 12.54
C LEU A 170 -6.49 -6.72 11.55
N ASP A 171 -7.54 -7.48 11.32
CA ASP A 171 -7.50 -8.80 10.69
C ASP A 171 -8.12 -8.87 9.29
N PHE A 172 -8.36 -7.73 8.63
CA PHE A 172 -9.01 -7.66 7.32
C PHE A 172 -8.38 -8.61 6.30
N ALA A 173 -7.08 -8.47 6.02
CA ALA A 173 -6.39 -9.34 5.08
C ALA A 173 -6.28 -10.78 5.59
N LYS A 174 -6.08 -10.96 6.91
CA LYS A 174 -6.00 -12.29 7.54
C LYS A 174 -7.29 -13.08 7.34
N LYS A 175 -8.45 -12.47 7.48
CA LYS A 175 -9.74 -13.12 7.21
C LYS A 175 -9.84 -13.58 5.76
N ILE A 176 -9.52 -12.73 4.79
CA ILE A 176 -9.52 -13.12 3.38
C ILE A 176 -8.60 -14.33 3.16
N ILE A 177 -7.37 -14.27 3.66
CA ILE A 177 -6.37 -15.32 3.49
C ILE A 177 -6.82 -16.64 4.15
N MET A 178 -7.35 -16.59 5.37
CA MET A 178 -7.62 -17.80 6.16
C MET A 178 -8.99 -18.41 5.89
N GLU A 179 -10.00 -17.62 5.56
CA GLU A 179 -11.39 -18.04 5.48
C GLU A 179 -11.89 -18.27 4.04
N SER A 180 -11.25 -17.66 3.02
CA SER A 180 -11.67 -17.82 1.62
C SER A 180 -11.30 -19.19 1.05
N ASP A 181 -12.07 -19.67 0.06
CA ASP A 181 -11.61 -20.74 -0.84
C ASP A 181 -10.59 -20.17 -1.82
N LEU A 182 -9.29 -20.41 -1.59
CA LEU A 182 -8.22 -19.89 -2.44
C LEU A 182 -8.13 -20.58 -3.81
N SER A 183 -8.91 -21.65 -4.06
CA SER A 183 -9.03 -22.26 -5.38
C SER A 183 -9.94 -21.45 -6.31
N ASP A 184 -10.87 -20.67 -5.75
CA ASP A 184 -11.69 -19.70 -6.46
C ASP A 184 -11.03 -18.33 -6.41
N LEU A 185 -10.47 -17.87 -7.53
CA LEU A 185 -9.71 -16.61 -7.62
C LEU A 185 -10.55 -15.35 -7.33
N SER A 186 -11.86 -15.46 -7.10
CA SER A 186 -12.70 -14.31 -6.73
C SER A 186 -12.24 -13.63 -5.44
N TYR A 187 -11.58 -14.37 -4.53
CA TYR A 187 -11.04 -13.80 -3.29
C TYR A 187 -10.04 -12.66 -3.51
N LEU A 188 -9.29 -12.67 -4.62
CA LEU A 188 -8.31 -11.62 -4.94
C LEU A 188 -8.96 -10.23 -4.98
N TYR A 189 -10.19 -10.16 -5.46
CA TYR A 189 -10.93 -8.91 -5.62
C TYR A 189 -11.50 -8.36 -4.32
N ARG A 190 -11.50 -9.14 -3.25
CA ARG A 190 -11.95 -8.71 -1.91
C ARG A 190 -10.95 -7.82 -1.19
N PHE A 191 -9.69 -7.79 -1.64
CA PHE A 191 -8.67 -6.88 -1.09
C PHE A 191 -8.92 -5.40 -1.42
N GLY A 192 -9.75 -5.10 -2.42
CA GLY A 192 -9.94 -3.73 -2.89
C GLY A 192 -8.75 -3.13 -3.62
N ALA A 193 -7.69 -3.90 -3.84
CA ALA A 193 -6.55 -3.51 -4.65
C ALA A 193 -6.82 -3.72 -6.15
N TYR A 194 -6.04 -3.06 -7.01
CA TYR A 194 -6.07 -3.39 -8.44
C TYR A 194 -5.55 -4.81 -8.64
N ILE A 195 -6.31 -5.62 -9.33
CA ILE A 195 -5.93 -7.01 -9.66
C ILE A 195 -5.72 -7.08 -11.17
N SER A 196 -4.50 -7.34 -11.56
CA SER A 196 -4.10 -7.56 -12.96
C SER A 196 -4.06 -9.05 -13.29
N PRO A 197 -3.89 -9.40 -14.57
CA PRO A 197 -3.62 -10.79 -14.95
C PRO A 197 -2.40 -11.41 -14.27
N GLU A 198 -1.49 -10.61 -13.71
CA GLU A 198 -0.30 -11.11 -13.02
C GLU A 198 -0.64 -11.75 -11.66
N GLU A 199 -1.50 -11.10 -10.87
CA GLU A 199 -1.99 -11.66 -9.60
C GLU A 199 -2.80 -12.94 -9.83
N GLU A 200 -3.72 -12.93 -10.80
CA GLU A 200 -4.52 -14.11 -11.12
C GLU A 200 -3.65 -15.28 -11.59
N LYS A 201 -2.68 -15.05 -12.48
CA LYS A 201 -1.77 -16.09 -12.97
C LYS A 201 -0.87 -16.63 -11.87
N THR A 202 -0.38 -15.75 -10.97
CA THR A 202 0.41 -16.17 -9.82
C THR A 202 -0.40 -17.07 -8.89
N ALA A 203 -1.60 -16.65 -8.52
CA ALA A 203 -2.49 -17.43 -7.66
C ALA A 203 -2.89 -18.79 -8.32
N ALA A 204 -3.25 -18.77 -9.61
CA ALA A 204 -3.57 -19.97 -10.37
C ALA A 204 -2.37 -20.93 -10.46
N PHE A 205 -1.17 -20.41 -10.67
CA PHE A 205 0.04 -21.23 -10.69
C PHE A 205 0.31 -21.87 -9.32
N LEU A 206 0.23 -21.11 -8.24
CA LEU A 206 0.38 -21.67 -6.90
C LEU A 206 -0.71 -22.71 -6.58
N ASN A 207 -1.94 -22.52 -7.07
CA ASN A 207 -3.00 -23.50 -6.95
C ASN A 207 -2.73 -24.80 -7.73
N SER A 208 -1.91 -24.75 -8.77
CA SER A 208 -1.49 -25.93 -9.53
C SER A 208 -0.40 -26.76 -8.86
N LEU A 209 0.29 -26.20 -7.86
CA LEU A 209 1.37 -26.89 -7.16
C LEU A 209 0.83 -27.90 -6.14
N PRO A 210 1.53 -29.03 -5.92
CA PRO A 210 1.23 -29.93 -4.81
C PRO A 210 1.29 -29.24 -3.46
N GLU A 211 0.47 -29.66 -2.52
CA GLU A 211 0.45 -29.10 -1.14
C GLU A 211 1.81 -29.23 -0.44
N GLU A 212 2.56 -30.28 -0.77
CA GLU A 212 3.91 -30.50 -0.24
C GLU A 212 4.90 -29.40 -0.67
N GLU A 213 4.81 -28.94 -1.94
CA GLU A 213 5.65 -27.84 -2.43
C GLU A 213 5.29 -26.51 -1.76
N ILE A 214 3.99 -26.23 -1.61
CA ILE A 214 3.51 -25.03 -0.89
C ILE A 214 4.01 -25.04 0.55
N ARG A 215 3.87 -26.18 1.24
CA ARG A 215 4.34 -26.33 2.62
C ARG A 215 5.86 -26.12 2.70
N LYS A 216 6.63 -26.75 1.82
CA LYS A 216 8.08 -26.63 1.80
C LYS A 216 8.55 -25.19 1.62
N MET A 217 7.91 -24.41 0.72
CA MET A 217 8.20 -22.98 0.57
C MET A 217 7.91 -22.21 1.85
N ALA A 218 6.73 -22.43 2.44
CA ALA A 218 6.33 -21.75 3.65
C ALA A 218 7.20 -22.13 4.86
N ASP A 219 7.56 -23.41 5.00
CA ASP A 219 8.43 -23.90 6.08
C ASP A 219 9.82 -23.25 5.97
N THR A 220 10.44 -23.25 4.80
CA THR A 220 11.73 -22.59 4.60
C THR A 220 11.69 -21.09 4.95
N TYR A 221 10.61 -20.42 4.55
CA TYR A 221 10.40 -19.00 4.85
C TYR A 221 10.25 -18.73 6.34
N THR A 222 9.46 -19.52 7.05
CA THR A 222 9.19 -19.36 8.47
C THR A 222 10.36 -19.85 9.34
N ASP A 223 11.00 -20.96 8.99
CA ASP A 223 12.20 -21.47 9.68
C ASP A 223 13.36 -20.49 9.55
N GLY A 224 13.56 -19.91 8.36
CA GLY A 224 14.57 -18.87 8.16
C GLY A 224 14.37 -17.67 9.08
N TYR A 225 13.12 -17.27 9.29
CA TYR A 225 12.78 -16.19 10.22
C TYR A 225 13.13 -16.53 11.67
N ILE A 226 12.73 -17.72 12.14
CA ILE A 226 13.01 -18.18 13.52
C ILE A 226 14.53 -18.33 13.74
N ARG A 227 15.22 -18.96 12.79
CA ARG A 227 16.69 -19.10 12.84
C ARG A 227 17.44 -17.77 12.87
N GLY A 228 16.85 -16.72 12.26
CA GLY A 228 17.39 -15.36 12.33
C GLY A 228 17.53 -14.87 13.76
N PHE A 229 16.60 -15.19 14.66
CA PHE A 229 16.72 -14.89 16.10
C PHE A 229 17.86 -15.65 16.75
N GLU A 230 18.00 -16.95 16.47
CA GLU A 230 19.05 -17.81 17.03
C GLU A 230 20.45 -17.32 16.59
N VAL A 231 20.63 -17.08 15.29
CA VAL A 231 21.92 -16.64 14.71
C VAL A 231 22.34 -15.27 15.23
N MET A 232 21.38 -14.35 15.42
CA MET A 232 21.65 -13.02 15.96
C MET A 232 21.68 -12.96 17.49
N GLY A 233 21.46 -14.10 18.18
CA GLY A 233 21.42 -14.16 19.65
C GLY A 233 20.26 -13.36 20.27
N ARG A 234 19.14 -13.24 19.56
CA ARG A 234 17.95 -12.48 19.99
C ARG A 234 16.91 -13.40 20.64
N ASP A 235 16.20 -12.86 21.62
CA ASP A 235 15.24 -13.63 22.42
C ASP A 235 13.83 -13.55 21.80
N LEU A 236 13.46 -14.56 21.01
CA LEU A 236 12.15 -14.66 20.40
C LEU A 236 11.01 -14.78 21.43
N SER A 237 11.27 -15.33 22.63
CA SER A 237 10.22 -15.55 23.64
C SER A 237 9.55 -14.26 24.14
N LYS A 238 10.20 -13.12 23.95
CA LYS A 238 9.67 -11.79 24.28
C LYS A 238 8.76 -11.23 23.21
N LYS A 239 8.71 -11.84 22.04
CA LYS A 239 7.98 -11.34 20.87
C LYS A 239 6.69 -12.13 20.67
N LYS A 240 5.65 -11.46 20.14
CA LYS A 240 4.31 -12.06 19.96
C LYS A 240 3.74 -11.86 18.56
N THR A 241 4.30 -10.94 17.76
CA THR A 241 3.74 -10.61 16.46
C THR A 241 4.81 -10.53 15.38
N VAL A 242 4.47 -10.96 14.17
CA VAL A 242 5.31 -10.88 12.96
C VAL A 242 4.52 -10.18 11.84
N SER A 243 5.13 -9.23 11.15
CA SER A 243 4.50 -8.58 9.98
C SER A 243 4.85 -9.35 8.71
N VAL A 244 3.85 -9.99 8.09
CA VAL A 244 4.01 -10.65 6.80
C VAL A 244 3.72 -9.64 5.69
N ARG A 245 4.70 -9.42 4.80
CA ARG A 245 4.64 -8.53 3.66
C ARG A 245 4.76 -9.34 2.39
N TYR A 246 3.81 -9.21 1.49
CA TYR A 246 3.76 -10.06 0.31
C TYR A 246 3.00 -9.41 -0.86
N PRO A 247 3.29 -9.78 -2.10
CA PRO A 247 2.47 -9.42 -3.25
C PRO A 247 1.20 -10.27 -3.29
N ILE A 248 0.04 -9.65 -3.54
CA ILE A 248 -1.23 -10.35 -3.71
C ILE A 248 -1.08 -11.40 -4.83
N GLY A 249 -1.67 -12.58 -4.61
CA GLY A 249 -1.49 -13.77 -5.45
C GLY A 249 -0.69 -14.88 -4.76
N PHE A 250 -0.01 -14.60 -3.63
CA PHE A 250 0.75 -15.59 -2.85
C PHE A 250 -0.01 -16.16 -1.65
N GLU A 251 -1.31 -15.91 -1.53
CA GLU A 251 -2.12 -16.24 -0.35
C GLU A 251 -2.05 -17.71 0.04
N ARG A 252 -1.91 -18.62 -0.93
CA ARG A 252 -1.82 -20.06 -0.63
C ARG A 252 -0.57 -20.41 0.18
N MET A 253 0.58 -19.80 -0.18
CA MET A 253 1.82 -19.93 0.58
C MET A 253 1.72 -19.17 1.92
N VAL A 254 1.17 -17.96 1.89
CA VAL A 254 1.00 -17.10 3.07
C VAL A 254 0.09 -17.77 4.10
N ARG A 255 -1.01 -18.43 3.68
CA ARG A 255 -1.90 -19.19 4.59
C ARG A 255 -1.15 -20.26 5.36
N GLN A 256 -0.23 -20.99 4.71
CA GLN A 256 0.61 -21.96 5.40
C GLN A 256 1.63 -21.28 6.33
N ALA A 257 2.23 -20.18 5.90
CA ALA A 257 3.16 -19.41 6.73
C ALA A 257 2.47 -18.85 8.00
N VAL A 258 1.21 -18.40 7.91
CA VAL A 258 0.41 -17.99 9.08
C VAL A 258 0.32 -19.13 10.10
N LYS A 259 -0.03 -20.35 9.65
CA LYS A 259 -0.12 -21.53 10.54
C LYS A 259 1.22 -21.84 11.19
N ASN A 260 2.32 -21.72 10.45
CA ASN A 260 3.66 -21.97 10.97
C ASN A 260 4.05 -20.93 12.04
N PHE A 261 3.85 -19.64 11.77
CA PHE A 261 4.12 -18.57 12.73
C PHE A 261 3.26 -18.70 14.00
N GLU A 262 1.97 -19.00 13.86
CA GLU A 262 1.09 -19.23 15.01
C GLU A 262 1.53 -20.44 15.84
N SER A 263 2.00 -21.50 15.19
CA SER A 263 2.58 -22.67 15.88
C SER A 263 3.88 -22.32 16.63
N ALA A 264 4.62 -21.31 16.17
CA ALA A 264 5.79 -20.77 16.84
C ALA A 264 5.44 -19.70 17.90
N GLY A 265 4.15 -19.43 18.17
CA GLY A 265 3.69 -18.45 19.16
C GLY A 265 3.64 -17.01 18.67
N LEU A 266 3.71 -16.78 17.35
CA LEU A 266 3.66 -15.47 16.72
C LEU A 266 2.35 -15.25 15.99
N SER A 267 1.56 -14.25 16.41
CA SER A 267 0.40 -13.78 15.65
C SER A 267 0.85 -12.99 14.42
N VAL A 268 0.21 -13.21 13.28
CA VAL A 268 0.57 -12.51 12.04
C VAL A 268 -0.18 -11.21 11.90
N ILE A 269 0.55 -10.17 11.53
CA ILE A 269 0.06 -8.83 11.17
C ILE A 269 0.18 -8.68 9.66
N PHE A 270 -0.86 -8.13 9.03
CA PHE A 270 -0.87 -7.74 7.63
C PHE A 270 -1.10 -6.24 7.51
N CYS A 271 -0.02 -5.49 7.34
CA CYS A 271 -0.09 -4.06 7.06
C CYS A 271 -0.21 -3.86 5.55
N ARG A 272 -1.18 -3.05 5.10
CA ARG A 272 -1.33 -2.69 3.70
C ARG A 272 -0.27 -1.67 3.28
N SER A 273 0.23 -1.73 2.05
CA SER A 273 0.98 -0.61 1.48
C SER A 273 0.13 0.66 1.44
N ALA A 274 0.68 1.77 1.92
CA ALA A 274 -0.06 3.02 2.08
C ALA A 274 -0.47 3.60 0.72
N VAL A 275 -1.72 4.05 0.62
CA VAL A 275 -2.31 4.65 -0.58
C VAL A 275 -2.38 6.17 -0.53
N GLY A 276 -2.62 6.77 0.66
CA GLY A 276 -2.69 8.23 0.84
C GLY A 276 -1.32 8.89 0.96
N SER A 277 -1.20 10.13 0.51
CA SER A 277 0.06 10.91 0.44
C SER A 277 0.72 11.13 1.81
N ILE A 278 -0.04 11.14 2.90
CA ILE A 278 0.48 11.31 4.27
C ILE A 278 1.42 10.16 4.64
N ASN A 279 1.10 8.92 4.26
CA ASN A 279 1.82 7.70 4.63
C ASN A 279 2.57 7.05 3.48
N ARG A 280 2.32 7.47 2.24
CA ARG A 280 2.98 6.90 1.05
C ARG A 280 4.49 7.09 1.14
N ASN A 281 5.23 6.02 0.85
CA ASN A 281 6.68 6.07 0.69
C ASN A 281 7.01 6.17 -0.80
N PRO A 282 7.62 7.27 -1.27
CA PRO A 282 8.02 7.41 -2.67
C PRO A 282 9.06 6.37 -3.15
N ALA A 283 9.77 5.75 -2.22
CA ALA A 283 10.86 4.82 -2.54
C ALA A 283 10.41 3.34 -2.65
N GLY A 284 9.13 3.02 -2.42
CA GLY A 284 8.63 1.66 -2.53
C GLY A 284 7.46 1.31 -1.63
N HIS A 285 7.03 0.08 -1.72
CA HIS A 285 5.93 -0.47 -0.93
C HIS A 285 6.42 -1.11 0.37
N SER A 286 5.63 -1.00 1.42
CA SER A 286 5.89 -1.70 2.69
C SER A 286 4.57 -2.27 3.21
N GLY A 287 4.38 -3.58 3.05
CA GLY A 287 3.13 -4.25 3.40
C GLY A 287 2.70 -5.23 2.31
N TYR A 288 1.45 -5.69 2.35
CA TYR A 288 0.90 -6.40 1.21
C TYR A 288 0.42 -5.40 0.14
N ALA A 289 0.58 -5.77 -1.10
CA ALA A 289 0.23 -4.93 -2.25
C ALA A 289 -0.03 -5.77 -3.50
N SER A 290 -0.74 -5.20 -4.46
CA SER A 290 -0.84 -5.69 -5.84
C SER A 290 0.08 -4.89 -6.78
N SER A 291 0.12 -5.28 -8.03
CA SER A 291 0.73 -4.48 -9.08
C SER A 291 0.01 -3.13 -9.25
N SER A 292 0.74 -2.14 -9.73
CA SER A 292 0.16 -0.82 -10.01
C SER A 292 -0.81 -0.89 -11.20
N PRO A 293 -1.98 -0.24 -11.13
CA PRO A 293 -2.84 -0.07 -12.31
C PRO A 293 -2.16 0.74 -13.41
N ASN A 294 -1.28 1.67 -13.05
CA ASN A 294 -0.51 2.49 -13.97
C ASN A 294 0.72 3.09 -13.28
N ARG A 295 1.91 2.63 -13.65
CA ARG A 295 3.17 3.11 -13.06
C ARG A 295 3.44 4.59 -13.31
N GLN A 296 2.88 5.17 -14.41
CA GLN A 296 2.98 6.61 -14.67
C GLN A 296 2.11 7.41 -13.70
N TYR A 297 0.90 6.92 -13.38
CA TYR A 297 0.05 7.51 -12.35
C TYR A 297 0.76 7.54 -10.98
N ASP A 298 1.35 6.42 -10.55
CA ASP A 298 2.10 6.38 -9.29
C ASP A 298 3.29 7.34 -9.30
N TYR A 299 3.98 7.45 -10.43
CA TYR A 299 5.12 8.33 -10.58
C TYR A 299 4.72 9.81 -10.54
N ASP A 300 3.62 10.20 -11.19
CA ASP A 300 3.12 11.57 -11.20
C ASP A 300 2.74 12.02 -9.77
N HIS A 301 2.19 11.13 -8.96
CA HIS A 301 1.70 11.42 -7.60
C HIS A 301 2.68 11.07 -6.47
N ARG A 302 3.93 10.71 -6.78
CA ARG A 302 4.92 10.28 -5.76
C ARG A 302 5.30 11.35 -4.74
N TYR A 303 5.13 12.61 -5.09
CA TYR A 303 5.48 13.78 -4.24
C TYR A 303 4.26 14.66 -3.89
N ASP A 304 3.08 14.12 -3.92
CA ASP A 304 1.84 14.84 -3.60
C ASP A 304 1.86 15.50 -2.22
N SER A 305 2.57 14.93 -1.26
CA SER A 305 2.78 15.55 0.04
C SER A 305 3.46 16.95 -0.03
N ALA A 306 4.02 17.35 -1.18
CA ALA A 306 4.49 18.71 -1.41
C ALA A 306 3.38 19.78 -1.30
N VAL A 307 2.10 19.39 -1.45
CA VAL A 307 0.95 20.29 -1.28
C VAL A 307 0.96 20.93 0.11
N TYR A 308 1.27 20.14 1.13
CA TYR A 308 1.15 20.54 2.54
C TYR A 308 2.45 20.42 3.36
N MET A 309 3.55 19.91 2.77
CA MET A 309 4.80 19.70 3.51
C MET A 309 5.47 21.02 3.89
N ASP A 310 5.33 21.39 5.15
CA ASP A 310 6.07 22.47 5.80
C ASP A 310 6.59 22.02 7.17
N LYS A 311 7.25 22.94 7.88
CA LYS A 311 7.83 22.65 9.19
C LYS A 311 6.74 22.31 10.24
N ALA A 312 5.62 23.03 10.23
CA ALA A 312 4.56 22.84 11.19
C ALA A 312 3.90 21.45 11.01
N PHE A 313 3.65 21.06 9.75
CA PHE A 313 3.11 19.74 9.43
C PHE A 313 4.09 18.62 9.80
N ARG A 314 5.40 18.78 9.49
CA ARG A 314 6.42 17.81 9.92
C ARG A 314 6.43 17.62 11.43
N ASP A 315 6.43 18.72 12.20
CA ASP A 315 6.48 18.67 13.66
C ASP A 315 5.19 18.02 14.22
N ARG A 316 4.02 18.32 13.64
CA ARG A 316 2.76 17.66 13.95
C ARG A 316 2.82 16.15 13.70
N LYS A 317 3.29 15.75 12.52
CA LYS A 317 3.44 14.30 12.20
C LYS A 317 4.30 13.57 13.22
N ILE A 318 5.43 14.16 13.63
CA ILE A 318 6.30 13.53 14.65
C ILE A 318 5.61 13.47 16.00
N GLY A 319 4.89 14.53 16.40
CA GLY A 319 4.10 14.53 17.65
C GLY A 319 3.03 13.44 17.66
N VAL A 320 2.27 13.32 16.58
CA VAL A 320 1.24 12.30 16.42
C VAL A 320 1.87 10.89 16.42
N LEU A 321 2.97 10.70 15.72
CA LEU A 321 3.66 9.41 15.67
C LEU A 321 4.11 8.94 17.07
N LYS A 322 4.66 9.85 17.88
CA LYS A 322 5.04 9.55 19.28
C LYS A 322 3.81 9.16 20.12
N THR A 323 2.72 9.93 20.01
CA THR A 323 1.47 9.65 20.73
C THR A 323 0.90 8.29 20.31
N ALA A 324 0.90 7.98 19.03
CA ALA A 324 0.40 6.70 18.52
C ALA A 324 1.25 5.52 19.02
N TYR A 325 2.58 5.63 18.97
CA TYR A 325 3.43 4.56 19.51
C TYR A 325 3.34 4.43 21.03
N GLU A 326 3.15 5.53 21.77
CA GLU A 326 2.89 5.44 23.22
C GLU A 326 1.56 4.71 23.52
N GLN A 327 0.52 4.93 22.69
CA GLN A 327 -0.75 4.23 22.79
C GLN A 327 -0.60 2.72 22.55
N TYR A 328 0.23 2.32 21.59
CA TYR A 328 0.46 0.92 21.18
C TYR A 328 1.81 0.37 21.63
N LYS A 329 2.40 0.91 22.69
CA LYS A 329 3.76 0.57 23.11
C LYS A 329 3.97 -0.90 23.48
N GLU A 330 2.95 -1.56 24.04
CA GLU A 330 3.03 -2.98 24.38
C GLU A 330 3.02 -3.86 23.12
N ASP A 331 2.21 -3.53 22.14
CA ASP A 331 2.16 -4.22 20.86
C ASP A 331 3.44 -3.96 20.05
N ALA A 332 3.94 -2.72 20.06
CA ALA A 332 5.22 -2.36 19.44
C ALA A 332 6.40 -3.12 20.05
N ALA A 333 6.47 -3.20 21.37
CA ALA A 333 7.51 -3.98 22.07
C ALA A 333 7.43 -5.49 21.77
N ALA A 334 6.22 -6.00 21.52
CA ALA A 334 5.97 -7.40 21.19
C ALA A 334 6.25 -7.73 19.69
N TYR A 335 6.52 -6.74 18.86
CA TYR A 335 6.78 -6.91 17.43
C TYR A 335 8.13 -7.57 17.18
N ALA A 336 8.14 -8.68 16.41
CA ALA A 336 9.31 -9.51 16.14
C ALA A 336 10.06 -9.11 14.86
N GLY A 337 9.49 -8.25 14.03
CA GLY A 337 10.06 -7.83 12.75
C GLY A 337 9.29 -8.35 11.54
N PRO A 338 9.72 -7.98 10.32
CA PRO A 338 9.04 -8.35 9.08
C PRO A 338 9.49 -9.70 8.52
N ALA A 339 8.56 -10.43 7.94
CA ALA A 339 8.80 -11.55 7.05
C ALA A 339 8.28 -11.17 5.64
N VAL A 340 9.14 -11.18 4.63
CA VAL A 340 8.88 -10.55 3.33
C VAL A 340 8.93 -11.57 2.21
N ILE A 341 7.93 -11.55 1.34
CA ILE A 341 7.95 -12.19 0.03
C ILE A 341 8.13 -11.07 -0.99
N GLU A 342 9.23 -11.09 -1.73
CA GLU A 342 9.51 -10.17 -2.83
C GLU A 342 9.25 -10.83 -4.18
N THR A 343 9.11 -10.01 -5.20
CA THR A 343 8.99 -10.48 -6.60
C THR A 343 10.07 -9.88 -7.48
N PHE A 344 10.34 -10.56 -8.58
CA PHE A 344 11.24 -10.10 -9.62
C PHE A 344 10.74 -10.51 -11.01
N GLY A 345 11.25 -9.83 -12.03
CA GLY A 345 10.93 -10.12 -13.43
C GLY A 345 9.86 -9.18 -14.02
N GLU A 346 9.49 -8.15 -13.31
CA GLU A 346 8.66 -7.08 -13.86
C GLU A 346 9.40 -6.35 -14.99
N PRO A 347 8.70 -5.95 -16.07
CA PRO A 347 9.30 -5.17 -17.13
C PRO A 347 9.83 -3.82 -16.61
N GLY A 348 10.90 -3.31 -17.23
CA GLY A 348 11.41 -1.98 -16.95
C GLY A 348 10.33 -0.93 -17.16
N PHE A 349 10.48 0.22 -16.49
CA PHE A 349 9.60 1.36 -16.63
C PHE A 349 10.44 2.65 -16.73
N GLU A 350 10.20 3.41 -17.78
CA GLU A 350 10.81 4.72 -17.98
C GLU A 350 9.72 5.78 -17.79
N PRO A 351 9.73 6.51 -16.66
CA PRO A 351 8.70 7.51 -16.40
C PRO A 351 8.86 8.76 -17.25
N VAL A 352 7.74 9.34 -17.62
CA VAL A 352 7.69 10.67 -18.23
C VAL A 352 7.54 11.72 -17.13
N ASN A 353 8.49 12.66 -17.04
CA ASN A 353 8.40 13.77 -16.10
C ASN A 353 7.38 14.80 -16.59
N LYS A 354 6.44 15.17 -15.74
CA LYS A 354 5.45 16.21 -16.00
C LYS A 354 5.70 17.42 -15.09
N PRO A 355 5.89 18.62 -15.62
CA PRO A 355 6.09 19.84 -14.80
C PRO A 355 4.82 20.20 -14.01
N GLU A 356 3.67 19.69 -14.42
CA GLU A 356 2.39 19.85 -13.75
C GLU A 356 2.25 18.95 -12.50
N ALA A 357 3.04 17.89 -12.38
CA ALA A 357 3.06 17.06 -11.18
C ALA A 357 3.69 17.82 -9.99
N TRP A 358 3.28 17.45 -8.77
CA TRP A 358 3.90 18.00 -7.57
C TRP A 358 5.34 17.51 -7.43
N ALA A 359 6.22 18.39 -7.00
CA ALA A 359 7.62 18.10 -6.68
C ALA A 359 8.02 18.86 -5.41
N PHE A 360 8.89 18.24 -4.62
CA PHE A 360 9.47 18.95 -3.48
C PHE A 360 10.40 20.07 -3.94
N THR A 361 10.25 21.25 -3.36
CA THR A 361 11.31 22.24 -3.33
C THR A 361 12.51 21.71 -2.51
N GLU A 362 13.69 22.30 -2.67
CA GLU A 362 14.86 21.91 -1.87
C GLU A 362 14.57 21.96 -0.35
N LYS A 363 13.88 23.00 0.09
CA LYS A 363 13.45 23.13 1.49
C LYS A 363 12.53 21.98 1.92
N GLN A 364 11.57 21.60 1.10
CA GLN A 364 10.65 20.49 1.38
C GLN A 364 11.36 19.14 1.35
N GLN A 365 12.31 18.95 0.44
CA GLN A 365 13.14 17.75 0.41
C GLN A 365 13.93 17.57 1.71
N ASN A 366 14.51 18.65 2.22
CA ASN A 366 15.22 18.64 3.51
C ASN A 366 14.27 18.31 4.67
N LEU A 367 13.08 18.93 4.72
CA LEU A 367 12.06 18.62 5.73
C LEU A 367 11.58 17.16 5.66
N TYR A 368 11.45 16.59 4.47
CA TYR A 368 11.09 15.19 4.28
C TYR A 368 12.19 14.25 4.80
N LEU A 369 13.46 14.54 4.52
CA LEU A 369 14.59 13.77 5.04
C LEU A 369 14.69 13.87 6.56
N GLU A 370 14.51 15.07 7.13
CA GLU A 370 14.45 15.27 8.58
C GLU A 370 13.29 14.46 9.20
N TYR A 371 12.10 14.50 8.59
CA TYR A 371 10.97 13.70 9.03
C TYR A 371 11.31 12.21 9.05
N ARG A 372 11.92 11.68 7.99
CA ARG A 372 12.32 10.27 7.92
C ARG A 372 13.27 9.89 9.04
N ASN A 373 14.28 10.70 9.30
CA ASN A 373 15.26 10.45 10.36
C ASN A 373 14.60 10.49 11.76
N LEU A 374 13.79 11.52 12.02
CA LEU A 374 13.07 11.65 13.28
C LEU A 374 12.06 10.52 13.49
N SER A 375 11.33 10.14 12.45
CA SER A 375 10.37 9.03 12.55
C SER A 375 11.06 7.70 12.83
N MET A 376 12.21 7.42 12.21
CA MET A 376 13.00 6.23 12.52
C MET A 376 13.50 6.24 13.98
N THR A 377 13.90 7.41 14.49
CA THR A 377 14.29 7.54 15.92
C THR A 377 13.11 7.16 16.82
N VAL A 378 11.92 7.71 16.54
CA VAL A 378 10.70 7.37 17.31
C VAL A 378 10.39 5.87 17.21
N VAL A 379 10.41 5.30 16.00
CA VAL A 379 10.16 3.85 15.82
C VAL A 379 11.13 3.01 16.65
N ASN A 380 12.42 3.34 16.63
CA ASN A 380 13.45 2.60 17.34
C ASN A 380 13.35 2.71 18.88
N GLU A 381 12.69 3.74 19.42
CA GLU A 381 12.39 3.84 20.85
C GLU A 381 11.39 2.77 21.30
N TYR A 382 10.47 2.35 20.45
CA TYR A 382 9.39 1.39 20.75
C TYR A 382 9.65 -0.01 20.16
N ILE A 383 10.38 -0.07 19.06
CA ILE A 383 10.74 -1.29 18.32
C ILE A 383 12.27 -1.31 18.14
N PRO A 384 13.03 -1.68 19.17
CA PRO A 384 14.50 -1.73 19.07
C PRO A 384 14.95 -2.73 17.99
N GLY A 385 15.77 -2.25 17.04
CA GLY A 385 16.22 -3.05 15.91
C GLY A 385 17.09 -4.26 16.28
N ASP A 386 17.73 -4.23 17.45
CA ASP A 386 18.52 -5.34 18.02
C ASP A 386 17.67 -6.42 18.68
N GLU A 387 16.36 -6.20 18.81
CA GLU A 387 15.41 -7.18 19.34
C GLU A 387 14.54 -7.84 18.25
N THR A 388 14.68 -7.45 17.01
CA THR A 388 13.85 -7.94 15.87
C THR A 388 14.66 -8.76 14.90
N SER A 389 13.99 -9.62 14.12
CA SER A 389 14.59 -10.36 13.00
C SER A 389 13.85 -10.05 11.70
N PHE A 390 14.34 -10.55 10.60
CA PHE A 390 13.65 -10.52 9.32
C PHE A 390 13.99 -11.75 8.48
N THR A 391 13.14 -12.06 7.54
CA THR A 391 13.43 -12.99 6.44
C THR A 391 12.93 -12.39 5.13
N ILE A 392 13.62 -12.68 4.04
CA ILE A 392 13.21 -12.31 2.69
C ILE A 392 13.33 -13.54 1.81
N ILE A 393 12.26 -13.83 1.07
CA ILE A 393 12.24 -14.84 0.01
C ILE A 393 11.71 -14.18 -1.26
N ALA A 394 12.24 -14.55 -2.42
CA ALA A 394 11.84 -13.91 -3.67
C ALA A 394 11.37 -14.95 -4.69
N PHE A 395 10.36 -14.57 -5.49
CA PHE A 395 9.82 -15.39 -6.56
C PHE A 395 9.60 -14.56 -7.84
N PRO A 396 9.64 -15.18 -9.04
CA PRO A 396 9.34 -14.47 -10.27
C PRO A 396 7.85 -14.17 -10.39
N VAL A 397 7.51 -13.09 -11.13
CA VAL A 397 6.15 -12.80 -11.58
C VAL A 397 5.92 -13.33 -13.00
N PRO A 398 4.65 -13.59 -13.41
CA PRO A 398 4.33 -14.05 -14.77
C PRO A 398 4.82 -13.12 -15.87
N ALA A 399 4.95 -11.82 -15.62
CA ALA A 399 5.52 -10.82 -16.53
C ALA A 399 6.97 -11.11 -16.99
N ILE A 400 7.70 -12.01 -16.30
CA ILE A 400 9.01 -12.47 -16.73
C ILE A 400 8.96 -13.21 -18.09
N GLY A 401 7.76 -13.62 -18.54
CA GLY A 401 7.51 -14.18 -19.85
C GLY A 401 7.29 -15.69 -19.87
N GLU A 402 7.42 -16.30 -21.07
CA GLU A 402 7.06 -17.71 -21.32
C GLU A 402 7.80 -18.73 -20.42
N GLN A 403 8.95 -18.36 -19.88
CA GLN A 403 9.73 -19.22 -18.99
C GLN A 403 9.26 -19.16 -17.52
N PHE A 404 8.22 -18.39 -17.20
CA PHE A 404 7.73 -18.17 -15.82
C PHE A 404 7.66 -19.47 -15.02
N THR A 405 6.91 -20.45 -15.47
CA THR A 405 6.74 -21.74 -14.76
C THR A 405 8.05 -22.44 -14.47
N LYS A 406 8.97 -22.44 -15.43
CA LYS A 406 10.29 -23.07 -15.29
C LYS A 406 11.16 -22.32 -14.29
N ILE A 407 11.20 -20.99 -14.40
CA ILE A 407 11.97 -20.14 -13.50
C ILE A 407 11.40 -20.25 -12.09
N PHE A 408 10.08 -20.22 -11.92
CA PHE A 408 9.46 -20.34 -10.62
C PHE A 408 9.80 -21.68 -9.92
N LYS A 409 9.69 -22.80 -10.64
CA LYS A 409 10.07 -24.11 -10.10
C LYS A 409 11.56 -24.20 -9.73
N GLU A 410 12.44 -23.62 -10.54
CA GLU A 410 13.86 -23.55 -10.21
C GLU A 410 14.11 -22.65 -9.00
N THR A 411 13.38 -21.54 -8.89
CA THR A 411 13.43 -20.66 -7.70
C THR A 411 12.96 -21.39 -6.44
N ILE A 412 11.90 -22.20 -6.50
CA ILE A 412 11.49 -23.06 -5.37
C ILE A 412 12.65 -23.97 -4.97
N ARG A 413 13.29 -24.64 -5.95
CA ARG A 413 14.41 -25.54 -5.69
C ARG A 413 15.56 -24.82 -4.99
N ILE A 414 15.90 -23.62 -5.43
CA ILE A 414 16.98 -22.81 -4.83
C ILE A 414 16.59 -22.32 -3.44
N ASN A 415 15.38 -21.80 -3.27
CA ASN A 415 14.89 -21.27 -2.00
C ASN A 415 14.71 -22.35 -0.92
N THR A 416 14.59 -23.63 -1.31
CA THR A 416 14.36 -24.74 -0.39
C THR A 416 15.55 -25.70 -0.27
N LEU A 417 16.75 -25.20 -0.50
CA LEU A 417 18.00 -25.96 -0.30
C LEU A 417 18.22 -26.29 1.18
N ASP A 418 18.96 -27.37 1.43
CA ASP A 418 19.37 -27.76 2.77
C ASP A 418 20.24 -26.63 3.40
N TYR A 419 19.71 -26.02 4.45
CA TYR A 419 20.34 -24.88 5.11
C TYR A 419 21.73 -25.25 5.69
N GLU A 420 21.87 -26.42 6.33
CA GLU A 420 23.12 -26.79 6.98
C GLU A 420 24.23 -27.03 5.93
N LEU A 421 23.88 -27.74 4.87
CA LEU A 421 24.81 -27.95 3.74
C LEU A 421 25.22 -26.62 3.12
N TYR A 422 24.25 -25.70 2.93
CA TYR A 422 24.52 -24.41 2.30
C TYR A 422 25.36 -23.50 3.20
N ARG A 423 25.09 -23.47 4.50
CA ARG A 423 25.90 -22.78 5.52
C ARG A 423 27.35 -23.29 5.52
N ASP A 424 27.52 -24.59 5.51
CA ASP A 424 28.85 -25.19 5.54
C ASP A 424 29.64 -24.92 4.26
N MET A 425 28.95 -24.84 3.10
CA MET A 425 29.58 -24.42 1.85
C MET A 425 29.97 -22.94 1.87
N GLN A 426 29.08 -22.07 2.36
CA GLN A 426 29.36 -20.63 2.52
C GLN A 426 30.52 -20.39 3.48
N GLN A 427 30.56 -21.10 4.61
CA GLN A 427 31.65 -20.96 5.59
C GLN A 427 33.01 -21.23 4.96
N LYS A 428 33.13 -22.27 4.13
CA LYS A 428 34.38 -22.55 3.41
C LYS A 428 34.82 -21.43 2.47
N ILE A 429 33.85 -20.74 1.84
CA ILE A 429 34.12 -19.56 1.01
C ILE A 429 34.56 -18.40 1.90
N ILE A 430 33.87 -18.14 2.99
CA ILE A 430 34.22 -17.10 3.97
C ILE A 430 35.63 -17.31 4.51
N ASP A 431 35.97 -18.53 4.94
CA ASP A 431 37.31 -18.87 5.45
C ASP A 431 38.42 -18.54 4.46
N VAL A 432 38.16 -18.71 3.16
CA VAL A 432 39.12 -18.32 2.10
C VAL A 432 39.16 -16.81 1.92
N LEU A 433 38.00 -16.14 1.90
CA LEU A 433 37.90 -14.70 1.72
C LEU A 433 38.55 -13.94 2.88
N ASP A 434 38.43 -14.43 4.11
CA ASP A 434 39.06 -13.84 5.29
C ASP A 434 40.61 -13.85 5.25
N THR A 435 41.18 -14.69 4.39
CA THR A 435 42.64 -14.73 4.15
C THR A 435 43.09 -13.94 2.92
N ALA A 436 42.16 -13.41 2.13
CA ALA A 436 42.44 -12.71 0.89
C ALA A 436 42.70 -11.20 1.14
N GLU A 437 43.69 -10.65 0.46
CA GLU A 437 43.94 -9.20 0.43
C GLU A 437 42.96 -8.45 -0.50
N TYR A 438 42.51 -9.11 -1.54
CA TYR A 438 41.50 -8.57 -2.49
C TYR A 438 40.77 -9.72 -3.20
N VAL A 439 39.58 -9.40 -3.72
CA VAL A 439 38.76 -10.32 -4.51
C VAL A 439 38.53 -9.70 -5.88
N GLU A 440 38.85 -10.45 -6.96
CA GLU A 440 38.58 -10.06 -8.32
C GLU A 440 37.39 -10.86 -8.88
N VAL A 441 36.38 -10.16 -9.39
CA VAL A 441 35.21 -10.77 -10.01
C VAL A 441 35.28 -10.55 -11.51
N ILE A 442 35.51 -11.63 -12.25
CA ILE A 442 35.59 -11.61 -13.71
C ILE A 442 34.29 -12.12 -14.29
N GLY A 443 33.52 -11.24 -14.95
CA GLY A 443 32.31 -11.59 -15.69
C GLY A 443 32.64 -12.05 -17.13
N LYS A 444 31.74 -12.84 -17.69
CA LYS A 444 31.79 -13.23 -19.11
C LYS A 444 31.12 -12.16 -19.96
#